data_d37816023b811e750569021686b5b407
#
_entry.id   d37816023b811e750569021686b5b407
#
_cell.length_a   1.000
_cell.length_b   1.000
_cell.length_c   1.000
_cell.angle_alpha   90.00
_cell.angle_beta   90.00
_cell.angle_gamma   90.00
#
_symmetry.space_group_name_H-M   'P 1'
#
loop_
_entity.id
_entity.type
_entity.pdbx_description
1 polymer ?
#
loop_
_entity_poly.entity_id
_entity_poly.type
_entity_poly.pdbx_seq_one_letter_code
_entity_poly.pdbx_strand_id
1 'polypeptide(L)'
;MRKDFYIFRHGETEFNLQHRQQGSGIDLELTPKGKAQALILATKLKPYKPDVIFSSPLKRAVQTAEIVSEISACPLIIKNDLRECFYGVAEGALQSELSEKYPKIYGNWNNPEVWDIAYPHGESKKAALERV
;
A
#
# COMPACT_ATOMS: atom_id res chain seq x y z
N MET A 1 27.90 9.51 -3.94
CA MET A 1 26.94 10.03 -2.94
C MET A 1 26.00 8.90 -2.52
N ARG A 2 25.92 8.65 -1.23
CA ARG A 2 24.97 7.66 -0.68
C ARG A 2 23.57 8.25 -0.70
N LYS A 3 22.60 7.45 -1.17
CA LYS A 3 21.17 7.77 -1.09
C LYS A 3 20.51 6.76 -0.17
N ASP A 4 19.75 7.23 0.79
CA ASP A 4 18.98 6.40 1.71
C ASP A 4 17.50 6.42 1.28
N PHE A 5 16.89 5.24 1.20
CA PHE A 5 15.49 5.06 0.87
C PHE A 5 14.72 4.53 2.08
N TYR A 6 13.63 5.17 2.41
CA TYR A 6 12.72 4.76 3.47
C TYR A 6 11.40 4.33 2.86
N ILE A 7 11.07 3.06 3.02
CA ILE A 7 9.80 2.50 2.53
C ILE A 7 8.87 2.31 3.72
N PHE A 8 7.65 2.82 3.61
CA PHE A 8 6.65 2.67 4.65
C PHE A 8 5.28 2.34 4.06
N ARG A 9 4.46 1.70 4.87
CA ARG A 9 3.08 1.34 4.53
C ARG A 9 2.14 2.43 5.03
N HIS A 10 0.99 2.57 4.34
CA HIS A 10 -0.11 3.43 4.80
C HIS A 10 -0.65 3.00 6.17
N GLY A 11 -1.27 3.93 6.88
CA GLY A 11 -1.97 3.68 8.13
C GLY A 11 -3.21 2.78 7.95
N GLU A 12 -3.80 2.39 9.06
CA GLU A 12 -4.97 1.51 9.10
C GLU A 12 -6.17 2.10 8.35
N THR A 13 -6.87 1.25 7.60
CA THR A 13 -8.17 1.52 6.96
C THR A 13 -9.23 0.59 7.54
N GLU A 14 -10.51 0.86 7.24
CA GLU A 14 -11.62 -0.01 7.65
C GLU A 14 -11.46 -1.46 7.14
N PHE A 15 -10.96 -1.65 5.92
CA PHE A 15 -10.71 -3.00 5.39
C PHE A 15 -9.57 -3.73 6.09
N ASN A 16 -8.59 -3.02 6.65
CA ASN A 16 -7.60 -3.67 7.51
C ASN A 16 -8.25 -4.23 8.77
N LEU A 17 -9.14 -3.47 9.41
CA LEU A 17 -9.89 -3.93 10.59
C LEU A 17 -10.77 -5.13 10.29
N GLN A 18 -11.40 -5.15 9.13
CA GLN A 18 -12.30 -6.22 8.71
C GLN A 18 -11.57 -7.42 8.08
N HIS A 19 -10.23 -7.39 7.98
CA HIS A 19 -9.44 -8.42 7.30
C HIS A 19 -9.88 -8.66 5.85
N ARG A 20 -10.25 -7.59 5.12
CA ARG A 20 -10.62 -7.61 3.72
C ARG A 20 -9.46 -7.22 2.82
N GLN A 21 -9.42 -7.83 1.64
CA GLN A 21 -8.43 -7.51 0.63
C GLN A 21 -8.69 -6.12 0.05
N GLN A 22 -7.69 -5.28 0.10
CA GLN A 22 -7.67 -3.99 -0.61
C GLN A 22 -6.82 -4.13 -1.87
N GLY A 23 -7.15 -3.35 -2.87
CA GLY A 23 -6.36 -3.23 -4.08
C GLY A 23 -6.47 -1.82 -4.62
N SER A 24 -6.09 -1.61 -5.88
CA SER A 24 -6.18 -0.30 -6.52
C SER A 24 -7.61 0.11 -6.86
N GLY A 25 -8.55 -0.82 -6.92
CA GLY A 25 -9.98 -0.54 -7.14
C GLY A 25 -10.74 -0.12 -5.87
N ILE A 26 -10.13 -0.29 -4.69
CA ILE A 26 -10.73 0.08 -3.40
C ILE A 26 -9.96 1.28 -2.83
N ASP A 27 -10.62 2.43 -2.78
CA ASP A 27 -9.99 3.70 -2.38
C ASP A 27 -10.56 4.23 -1.05
N LEU A 28 -10.19 3.57 0.05
CA LEU A 28 -10.60 3.93 1.40
C LEU A 28 -9.65 4.94 2.04
N GLU A 29 -10.22 5.74 2.93
CA GLU A 29 -9.48 6.67 3.81
C GLU A 29 -8.90 5.95 5.03
N LEU A 30 -7.98 6.61 5.71
CA LEU A 30 -7.47 6.17 7.00
C LEU A 30 -8.54 6.25 8.09
N THR A 31 -8.54 5.26 8.98
CA THR A 31 -9.27 5.37 10.26
C THR A 31 -8.60 6.42 11.16
N PRO A 32 -9.27 6.89 12.23
CA PRO A 32 -8.62 7.75 13.23
C PRO A 32 -7.33 7.14 13.78
N LYS A 33 -7.31 5.83 13.99
CA LYS A 33 -6.10 5.09 14.40
C LYS A 33 -5.04 5.08 13.30
N GLY A 34 -5.43 4.92 12.02
CA GLY A 34 -4.52 5.01 10.88
C GLY A 34 -3.85 6.38 10.78
N LYS A 35 -4.58 7.46 11.05
CA LYS A 35 -4.01 8.82 11.12
C LYS A 35 -3.01 8.97 12.27
N ALA A 36 -3.33 8.42 13.45
CA ALA A 36 -2.41 8.40 14.58
C ALA A 36 -1.12 7.61 14.28
N GLN A 37 -1.24 6.47 13.59
CA GLN A 37 -0.09 5.70 13.11
C GLN A 37 0.79 6.50 12.15
N ALA A 38 0.18 7.23 11.21
CA ALA A 38 0.91 8.10 10.28
C ALA A 38 1.65 9.23 11.01
N LEU A 39 1.06 9.79 12.06
CA LEU A 39 1.70 10.82 12.90
C LEU A 39 2.93 10.27 13.64
N ILE A 40 2.83 9.06 14.21
CA ILE A 40 3.96 8.38 14.86
C ILE A 40 5.08 8.13 13.85
N LEU A 41 4.73 7.62 12.65
CA LEU A 41 5.68 7.41 11.57
C LEU A 41 6.39 8.71 11.17
N ALA A 42 5.64 9.78 10.97
CA ALA A 42 6.16 11.09 10.61
C ALA A 42 7.16 11.63 11.64
N THR A 43 6.82 11.48 12.92
CA THR A 43 7.71 11.87 14.03
C THR A 43 9.04 11.07 14.00
N LYS A 44 8.96 9.77 13.69
CA LYS A 44 10.15 8.91 13.56
C LYS A 44 11.00 9.25 12.32
N LEU A 45 10.38 9.66 11.22
CA LEU A 45 11.08 9.99 9.98
C LEU A 45 11.69 11.40 9.96
N LYS A 46 11.13 12.33 10.73
CA LYS A 46 11.60 13.73 10.79
C LYS A 46 13.12 13.90 11.02
N PRO A 47 13.78 13.15 11.93
CA PRO A 47 15.23 13.28 12.14
C PRO A 47 16.08 12.93 10.91
N TYR A 48 15.56 12.11 10.01
CA TYR A 48 16.26 11.69 8.78
C TYR A 48 16.18 12.72 7.65
N LYS A 49 15.38 13.79 7.82
CA LYS A 49 15.23 14.90 6.87
C LYS A 49 15.08 14.45 5.42
N PRO A 50 14.03 13.71 5.08
CA PRO A 50 13.83 13.24 3.71
C PRO A 50 13.74 14.43 2.74
N ASP A 51 14.36 14.31 1.58
CA ASP A 51 14.34 15.35 0.54
C ASP A 51 13.00 15.41 -0.19
N VAL A 52 12.35 14.26 -0.35
CA VAL A 52 11.09 14.11 -1.08
C VAL A 52 10.36 12.84 -0.67
N ILE A 53 9.04 12.88 -0.71
CA ILE A 53 8.17 11.71 -0.52
C ILE A 53 7.48 11.40 -1.84
N PHE A 54 7.51 10.14 -2.24
CA PHE A 54 6.69 9.63 -3.33
C PHE A 54 5.54 8.79 -2.76
N SER A 55 4.34 8.96 -3.28
CA SER A 55 3.16 8.21 -2.84
C SER A 55 2.33 7.69 -4.00
N SER A 56 1.69 6.57 -3.77
CA SER A 56 0.55 6.09 -4.55
C SER A 56 -0.58 7.13 -4.53
N PRO A 57 -1.43 7.21 -5.57
CA PRO A 57 -2.58 8.11 -5.61
C PRO A 57 -3.74 7.68 -4.72
N LEU A 58 -3.72 6.46 -4.16
CA LEU A 58 -4.81 5.97 -3.32
C LEU A 58 -4.91 6.75 -2.02
N LYS A 59 -6.13 7.13 -1.60
CA LYS A 59 -6.40 8.01 -0.45
C LYS A 59 -5.63 7.59 0.80
N ARG A 60 -5.64 6.30 1.16
CA ARG A 60 -4.91 5.80 2.32
C ARG A 60 -3.41 6.09 2.28
N ALA A 61 -2.80 5.99 1.10
CA ALA A 61 -1.38 6.28 0.92
C ALA A 61 -1.12 7.80 0.91
N VAL A 62 -1.95 8.56 0.20
CA VAL A 62 -1.87 10.04 0.14
C VAL A 62 -2.00 10.62 1.54
N GLN A 63 -3.04 10.27 2.30
CA GLN A 63 -3.26 10.78 3.64
C GLN A 63 -2.10 10.46 4.60
N THR A 64 -1.51 9.25 4.48
CA THR A 64 -0.32 8.90 5.26
C THR A 64 0.86 9.77 4.85
N ALA A 65 1.10 9.91 3.55
CA ALA A 65 2.22 10.68 3.01
C ALA A 65 2.09 12.18 3.26
N GLU A 66 0.88 12.75 3.24
CA GLU A 66 0.61 14.15 3.59
C GLU A 66 1.03 14.47 5.03
N ILE A 67 0.64 13.61 5.99
CA ILE A 67 1.04 13.76 7.39
C ILE A 67 2.56 13.71 7.54
N VAL A 68 3.24 12.79 6.83
CA VAL A 68 4.71 12.68 6.86
C VAL A 68 5.36 13.90 6.20
N SER A 69 4.84 14.36 5.07
CA SER A 69 5.32 15.53 4.32
C SER A 69 5.23 16.81 5.16
N GLU A 70 4.09 17.04 5.81
CA GLU A 70 3.87 18.21 6.65
C GLU A 70 4.86 18.26 7.84
N ILE A 71 5.01 17.16 8.57
CA ILE A 71 5.87 17.09 9.76
C ILE A 71 7.35 17.14 9.40
N SER A 72 7.73 16.54 8.28
CA SER A 72 9.12 16.51 7.80
C SER A 72 9.48 17.76 6.99
N ALA A 73 8.50 18.61 6.65
CA ALA A 73 8.65 19.79 5.81
C ALA A 73 9.33 19.47 4.45
N CYS A 74 8.92 18.38 3.82
CA CYS A 74 9.47 17.95 2.53
C CYS A 74 8.35 17.77 1.49
N PRO A 75 8.63 17.98 0.19
CA PRO A 75 7.64 17.88 -0.88
C PRO A 75 7.09 16.47 -1.04
N LEU A 76 5.79 16.38 -1.37
CA LEU A 76 5.08 15.15 -1.72
C LEU A 76 4.83 15.11 -3.22
N ILE A 77 5.19 14.01 -3.86
CA ILE A 77 4.95 13.75 -5.28
C ILE A 77 4.09 12.49 -5.42
N ILE A 78 2.93 12.63 -6.06
CA ILE A 78 2.04 11.51 -6.34
C ILE A 78 2.46 10.84 -7.65
N LYS A 79 2.60 9.50 -7.61
CA LYS A 79 2.96 8.68 -8.76
C LYS A 79 1.91 7.58 -8.97
N ASN A 80 1.22 7.60 -10.11
CA ASN A 80 0.21 6.61 -10.46
C ASN A 80 0.78 5.19 -10.50
N ASP A 81 2.02 5.06 -10.93
CA ASP A 81 2.69 3.77 -11.07
C ASP A 81 2.95 3.08 -9.73
N LEU A 82 2.94 3.84 -8.61
CA LEU A 82 3.08 3.31 -7.26
C LEU A 82 1.77 2.78 -6.65
N ARG A 83 0.66 2.76 -7.39
CA ARG A 83 -0.59 2.20 -6.85
C ARG A 83 -0.47 0.72 -6.54
N GLU A 84 -1.26 0.27 -5.57
CA GLU A 84 -1.41 -1.15 -5.23
C GLU A 84 -1.82 -1.97 -6.45
N CYS A 85 -1.53 -3.27 -6.46
CA CYS A 85 -2.06 -4.19 -7.46
C CYS A 85 -3.59 -4.11 -7.51
N PHE A 86 -4.15 -4.26 -8.70
CA PHE A 86 -5.56 -4.53 -8.86
C PHE A 86 -5.81 -6.02 -8.64
N TYR A 87 -6.53 -6.35 -7.59
CA TYR A 87 -6.76 -7.75 -7.20
C TYR A 87 -8.02 -8.37 -7.83
N GLY A 88 -8.67 -7.70 -8.76
CA GLY A 88 -9.83 -8.24 -9.47
C GLY A 88 -10.94 -8.70 -8.53
N VAL A 89 -11.37 -9.95 -8.68
CA VAL A 89 -12.45 -10.53 -7.86
C VAL A 89 -12.13 -10.64 -6.36
N ALA A 90 -10.87 -10.51 -5.99
CA ALA A 90 -10.46 -10.57 -4.58
C ALA A 90 -10.68 -9.26 -3.82
N GLU A 91 -10.89 -8.13 -4.52
CA GLU A 91 -11.09 -6.85 -3.84
C GLU A 91 -12.37 -6.85 -3.01
N GLY A 92 -12.27 -6.46 -1.76
CA GLY A 92 -13.37 -6.45 -0.80
C GLY A 92 -13.69 -7.79 -0.14
N ALA A 93 -13.16 -8.90 -0.65
CA ALA A 93 -13.37 -10.21 -0.06
C ALA A 93 -12.62 -10.38 1.27
N LEU A 94 -13.14 -11.20 2.17
CA LEU A 94 -12.44 -11.59 3.38
C LEU A 94 -11.22 -12.45 3.03
N GLN A 95 -10.12 -12.26 3.75
CA GLN A 95 -8.91 -13.08 3.55
C GLN A 95 -9.17 -14.58 3.79
N SER A 96 -10.07 -14.92 4.71
CA SER A 96 -10.51 -16.31 4.94
C SER A 96 -11.21 -16.90 3.72
N GLU A 97 -12.10 -16.12 3.08
CA GLU A 97 -12.78 -16.55 1.84
C GLU A 97 -11.80 -16.75 0.69
N LEU A 98 -10.78 -15.88 0.60
CA LEU A 98 -9.74 -16.00 -0.43
C LEU A 98 -8.84 -17.22 -0.21
N SER A 99 -8.52 -17.55 1.03
CA SER A 99 -7.73 -18.74 1.36
C SER A 99 -8.47 -20.04 1.03
N GLU A 100 -9.79 -20.06 1.16
CA GLU A 100 -10.63 -21.20 0.81
C GLU A 100 -10.88 -21.32 -0.70
N LYS A 101 -11.25 -20.21 -1.33
CA LYS A 101 -11.66 -20.19 -2.74
C LYS A 101 -10.47 -20.22 -3.71
N TYR A 102 -9.37 -19.58 -3.33
CA TYR A 102 -8.17 -19.45 -4.16
C TYR A 102 -6.89 -19.86 -3.41
N PRO A 103 -6.81 -21.09 -2.83
CA PRO A 103 -5.73 -21.47 -1.94
C PRO A 103 -4.34 -21.38 -2.57
N LYS A 104 -4.23 -21.70 -3.86
CA LYS A 104 -2.96 -21.62 -4.60
C LYS A 104 -2.48 -20.19 -4.77
N ILE A 105 -3.40 -19.27 -5.10
CA ILE A 105 -3.07 -17.85 -5.28
C ILE A 105 -2.75 -17.23 -3.93
N TYR A 106 -3.63 -17.44 -2.95
CA TYR A 106 -3.46 -16.90 -1.60
C TYR A 106 -2.15 -17.34 -0.94
N GLY A 107 -1.85 -18.65 -0.99
CA GLY A 107 -0.64 -19.22 -0.40
C GLY A 107 0.66 -18.81 -1.09
N ASN A 108 0.62 -18.50 -2.39
CA ASN A 108 1.80 -18.10 -3.15
C ASN A 108 1.93 -16.59 -3.35
N TRP A 109 0.98 -15.78 -2.89
CA TRP A 109 1.04 -14.33 -3.10
C TRP A 109 2.31 -13.71 -2.52
N ASN A 110 2.72 -14.14 -1.34
CA ASN A 110 3.93 -13.64 -0.68
C ASN A 110 5.19 -14.47 -1.02
N ASN A 111 5.10 -15.48 -1.89
CA ASN A 111 6.26 -16.25 -2.31
C ASN A 111 7.14 -15.41 -3.26
N PRO A 112 8.41 -15.14 -2.91
CA PRO A 112 9.29 -14.30 -3.72
C PRO A 112 9.70 -14.94 -5.05
N GLU A 113 9.48 -16.23 -5.24
CA GLU A 113 9.80 -16.94 -6.49
C GLU A 113 8.63 -16.99 -7.48
N VAL A 114 7.41 -16.64 -7.02
CA VAL A 114 6.19 -16.69 -7.85
C VAL A 114 5.76 -15.27 -8.20
N TRP A 115 6.00 -14.86 -9.45
CA TRP A 115 5.71 -13.51 -9.93
C TRP A 115 4.51 -13.44 -10.88
N ASP A 116 4.32 -14.44 -11.72
CA ASP A 116 3.21 -14.48 -12.68
C ASP A 116 1.97 -15.14 -12.07
N ILE A 117 1.44 -14.49 -11.04
CA ILE A 117 0.25 -14.92 -10.30
C ILE A 117 -0.71 -13.74 -10.13
N ALA A 118 -1.99 -13.98 -10.40
CA ALA A 118 -3.06 -13.01 -10.25
C ALA A 118 -4.36 -13.68 -9.83
N TYR A 119 -5.21 -12.96 -9.11
CA TYR A 119 -6.62 -13.33 -8.97
C TYR A 119 -7.35 -13.11 -10.30
N PRO A 120 -8.46 -13.83 -10.56
CA PRO A 120 -9.24 -13.60 -11.77
C PRO A 120 -9.58 -12.13 -11.97
N HIS A 121 -9.38 -11.64 -13.19
CA HIS A 121 -9.53 -10.24 -13.60
C HIS A 121 -8.60 -9.25 -12.89
N GLY A 122 -7.60 -9.73 -12.16
CA GLY A 122 -6.63 -8.93 -11.43
C GLY A 122 -5.31 -8.75 -12.18
N GLU A 123 -4.46 -7.90 -11.61
CA GLU A 123 -3.08 -7.66 -12.03
C GLU A 123 -2.15 -8.69 -11.37
N SER A 124 -1.17 -9.22 -12.12
CA SER A 124 -0.13 -10.06 -11.51
C SER A 124 0.95 -9.21 -10.84
N LYS A 125 1.71 -9.81 -9.91
CA LYS A 125 2.88 -9.15 -9.31
C LYS A 125 3.89 -8.72 -10.38
N LYS A 126 4.06 -9.53 -11.44
CA LYS A 126 4.92 -9.22 -12.56
C LYS A 126 4.47 -7.97 -13.31
N ALA A 127 3.18 -7.88 -13.65
CA ALA A 127 2.62 -6.71 -14.30
C ALA A 127 2.74 -5.44 -13.43
N ALA A 128 2.53 -5.57 -12.12
CA ALA A 128 2.74 -4.47 -11.18
C ALA A 128 4.20 -4.00 -11.16
N LEU A 129 5.16 -4.94 -11.17
CA LEU A 129 6.58 -4.61 -11.22
C LEU A 129 6.98 -3.89 -12.52
N GLU A 130 6.40 -4.28 -13.65
CA GLU A 130 6.71 -3.68 -14.96
C GLU A 130 6.23 -2.23 -15.10
N ARG A 131 5.26 -1.78 -14.29
CA ARG A 131 4.79 -0.39 -14.29
C ARG A 131 5.47 0.51 -13.26
N VAL A 132 6.20 -0.04 -12.32
CA VAL A 132 6.96 0.69 -11.29
C VAL A 132 8.40 0.92 -11.78
#